data_febd69e76c39b898f5fdd4e892da0daf
#
_entry.id   febd69e76c39b898f5fdd4e892da0daf
#
_cell.length_a   1.000
_cell.length_b   1.000
_cell.length_c   1.000
_cell.angle_alpha   90.00
_cell.angle_beta   90.00
_cell.angle_gamma   90.00
#
_symmetry.space_group_name_H-M   'P 1'
#
loop_
_entity.id
_entity.type
_entity.pdbx_description
1 polymer ?
#
loop_
_entity_poly.entity_id
_entity_poly.type
_entity_poly.pdbx_seq_one_letter_code
_entity_poly.pdbx_strand_id
1 'polypeptide(L)'
;MGVRWFCCCGVVSCNGLMTEFDVVNYLTEINEELNNTYQLYQDLLNSIKNKNFKLLNITLNNDYGVISEYMKTSIKTIKEYLPYIKNTFENKYNNGFIEGNNNFIKVLKRIAFGFRSFRRFKARIMICKGLIDIKKETNA
;
A
#
# COMPACT_ATOMS: atom_id res chain seq x y z
N MET A 1 22.64 -13.40 5.40
CA MET A 1 21.66 -13.11 6.46
C MET A 1 20.50 -14.07 6.27
N GLY A 2 20.40 -15.10 7.15
CA GLY A 2 19.41 -16.16 7.00
C GLY A 2 18.04 -15.70 7.47
N VAL A 3 17.07 -15.74 6.59
CA VAL A 3 15.66 -15.51 6.94
C VAL A 3 15.13 -16.80 7.58
N ARG A 4 14.89 -16.77 8.89
CA ARG A 4 14.23 -17.87 9.61
C ARG A 4 12.73 -17.77 9.34
N TRP A 5 12.20 -18.67 8.55
CA TRP A 5 10.75 -18.83 8.37
C TRP A 5 10.21 -19.68 9.51
N PHE A 6 9.25 -19.13 10.27
CA PHE A 6 8.48 -19.88 11.25
C PHE A 6 7.41 -20.71 10.52
N CYS A 7 7.61 -22.00 10.48
CA CYS A 7 6.60 -22.95 9.99
C CYS A 7 5.65 -23.28 11.15
N CYS A 8 4.47 -22.64 11.20
CA CYS A 8 3.48 -22.86 12.25
C CYS A 8 2.39 -23.88 11.89
N CYS A 9 2.57 -24.73 10.89
CA CYS A 9 1.61 -25.79 10.56
C CYS A 9 2.32 -27.10 10.25
N GLY A 10 2.11 -28.08 11.11
CA GLY A 10 2.76 -29.39 11.08
C GLY A 10 2.28 -30.36 9.99
N VAL A 11 2.15 -29.95 8.72
CA VAL A 11 1.70 -30.81 7.62
C VAL A 11 2.60 -30.74 6.38
N VAL A 12 3.58 -29.85 6.32
CA VAL A 12 4.45 -29.75 5.13
C VAL A 12 5.90 -30.05 5.49
N SER A 13 6.34 -31.23 5.17
CA SER A 13 7.76 -31.60 5.17
C SER A 13 8.44 -30.92 3.97
N CYS A 14 8.82 -29.65 4.13
CA CYS A 14 9.65 -28.97 3.15
C CYS A 14 11.10 -29.42 3.31
N ASN A 15 11.50 -30.43 2.60
CA ASN A 15 12.89 -30.88 2.50
C ASN A 15 13.67 -29.93 1.58
N GLY A 16 14.00 -28.72 2.07
CA GLY A 16 14.85 -27.77 1.33
C GLY A 16 14.52 -26.30 1.59
N LEU A 17 15.43 -25.43 1.17
CA LEU A 17 15.20 -23.98 1.10
C LEU A 17 14.28 -23.69 -0.08
N MET A 18 13.01 -23.35 0.20
CA MET A 18 12.06 -22.91 -0.80
C MET A 18 12.14 -21.41 -0.98
N THR A 19 12.05 -20.94 -2.22
CA THR A 19 11.89 -19.51 -2.50
C THR A 19 10.44 -19.08 -2.18
N GLU A 20 10.23 -17.78 -2.04
CA GLU A 20 8.89 -17.22 -1.83
C GLU A 20 7.91 -17.63 -2.96
N PHE A 21 8.42 -17.70 -4.18
CA PHE A 21 7.68 -18.13 -5.36
C PHE A 21 7.29 -19.63 -5.29
N ASP A 22 8.20 -20.50 -4.86
CA ASP A 22 7.93 -21.94 -4.71
C ASP A 22 6.83 -22.21 -3.68
N VAL A 23 6.85 -21.47 -2.57
CA VAL A 23 5.82 -21.58 -1.52
C VAL A 23 4.44 -21.15 -2.06
N VAL A 24 4.38 -20.05 -2.81
CA VAL A 24 3.13 -19.59 -3.41
C VAL A 24 2.59 -20.62 -4.41
N ASN A 25 3.42 -21.15 -5.30
CA ASN A 25 3.02 -22.16 -6.27
C ASN A 25 2.50 -23.42 -5.56
N TYR A 26 3.21 -23.90 -4.57
CA TYR A 26 2.78 -25.06 -3.79
C TYR A 26 1.43 -24.87 -3.12
N LEU A 27 1.18 -23.67 -2.53
CA LEU A 27 -0.08 -23.37 -1.88
C LEU A 27 -1.24 -23.22 -2.88
N THR A 28 -0.98 -22.67 -4.06
CA THR A 28 -2.00 -22.50 -5.11
C THR A 28 -2.38 -23.82 -5.78
N GLU A 29 -1.46 -24.82 -5.81
CA GLU A 29 -1.77 -26.17 -6.30
C GLU A 29 -2.69 -26.95 -5.37
N ILE A 30 -2.65 -26.70 -4.06
CA ILE A 30 -3.44 -27.45 -3.07
C ILE A 30 -4.93 -27.05 -3.09
N ASN A 31 -5.24 -25.78 -3.39
CA ASN A 31 -6.58 -25.26 -3.25
C ASN A 31 -6.96 -24.36 -4.44
N GLU A 32 -7.95 -24.80 -5.20
CA GLU A 32 -8.47 -24.09 -6.36
C GLU A 32 -9.01 -22.68 -6.00
N GLU A 33 -9.73 -22.54 -4.88
CA GLU A 33 -10.22 -21.24 -4.43
C GLU A 33 -9.07 -20.27 -4.17
N LEU A 34 -7.98 -20.75 -3.57
CA LEU A 34 -6.80 -19.94 -3.31
C LEU A 34 -6.12 -19.54 -4.61
N ASN A 35 -5.97 -20.47 -5.56
CA ASN A 35 -5.38 -20.20 -6.87
C ASN A 35 -6.18 -19.12 -7.62
N ASN A 36 -7.49 -19.30 -7.74
CA ASN A 36 -8.36 -18.38 -8.46
C ASN A 36 -8.33 -16.98 -7.80
N THR A 37 -8.36 -16.93 -6.47
CA THR A 37 -8.26 -15.68 -5.71
C THR A 37 -6.91 -15.00 -5.93
N TYR A 38 -5.83 -15.76 -5.96
CA TYR A 38 -4.48 -15.24 -6.20
C TYR A 38 -4.30 -14.71 -7.62
N GLN A 39 -4.79 -15.43 -8.64
CA GLN A 39 -4.75 -14.99 -10.04
C GLN A 39 -5.52 -13.67 -10.22
N LEU A 40 -6.74 -13.60 -9.70
CA LEU A 40 -7.52 -12.37 -9.72
C LEU A 40 -6.78 -11.20 -9.04
N TYR A 41 -6.15 -11.44 -7.88
CA TYR A 41 -5.38 -10.43 -7.19
C TYR A 41 -4.18 -9.94 -8.02
N GLN A 42 -3.44 -10.85 -8.69
CA GLN A 42 -2.32 -10.48 -9.54
C GLN A 42 -2.77 -9.67 -10.77
N ASP A 43 -3.90 -10.04 -11.39
CA ASP A 43 -4.44 -9.31 -12.52
C ASP A 43 -4.91 -7.90 -12.14
N LEU A 44 -5.52 -7.75 -10.96
CA LEU A 44 -5.85 -6.44 -10.41
C LEU A 44 -4.60 -5.60 -10.16
N LEU A 45 -3.55 -6.16 -9.55
CA LEU A 45 -2.28 -5.47 -9.34
C LEU A 45 -1.63 -5.04 -10.64
N ASN A 46 -1.62 -5.91 -11.67
CA ASN A 46 -1.06 -5.61 -12.97
C ASN A 46 -1.80 -4.46 -13.66
N SER A 47 -3.13 -4.44 -13.59
CA SER A 47 -3.94 -3.36 -14.16
C SER A 47 -3.65 -2.01 -13.50
N ILE A 48 -3.44 -2.00 -12.17
CA ILE A 48 -3.11 -0.79 -11.39
C ILE A 48 -1.67 -0.33 -11.71
N LYS A 49 -0.68 -1.24 -11.70
CA LYS A 49 0.72 -0.93 -12.01
C LYS A 49 0.88 -0.33 -13.41
N ASN A 50 0.17 -0.89 -14.39
CA ASN A 50 0.18 -0.42 -15.78
C ASN A 50 -0.70 0.82 -16.02
N LYS A 51 -1.37 1.33 -14.98
CA LYS A 51 -2.33 2.44 -15.09
C LYS A 51 -3.35 2.24 -16.22
N ASN A 52 -3.83 1.00 -16.40
CA ASN A 52 -4.76 0.67 -17.45
C ASN A 52 -6.16 0.43 -16.89
N PHE A 53 -6.99 1.48 -16.93
CA PHE A 53 -8.37 1.40 -16.46
C PHE A 53 -9.23 0.40 -17.25
N LYS A 54 -9.00 0.26 -18.56
CA LYS A 54 -9.75 -0.72 -19.39
C LYS A 54 -9.47 -2.14 -18.92
N LEU A 55 -8.19 -2.45 -18.67
CA LEU A 55 -7.79 -3.76 -18.16
C LEU A 55 -8.40 -4.03 -16.80
N LEU A 56 -8.38 -3.05 -15.89
CA LEU A 56 -9.02 -3.15 -14.58
C LEU A 56 -10.51 -3.51 -14.70
N ASN A 57 -11.23 -2.83 -15.58
CA ASN A 57 -12.67 -3.09 -15.80
C ASN A 57 -12.94 -4.48 -16.37
N ILE A 58 -12.10 -4.96 -17.28
CA ILE A 58 -12.18 -6.32 -17.83
C ILE A 58 -11.95 -7.33 -16.70
N THR A 59 -10.87 -7.19 -15.93
CA THR A 59 -10.53 -8.07 -14.80
C THR A 59 -11.66 -8.17 -13.78
N LEU A 60 -12.29 -7.03 -13.43
CA LEU A 60 -13.41 -7.01 -12.48
C LEU A 60 -14.67 -7.72 -12.98
N ASN A 61 -14.84 -7.89 -14.29
CA ASN A 61 -16.00 -8.53 -14.89
C ASN A 61 -15.72 -9.95 -15.38
N ASN A 62 -14.47 -10.39 -15.37
CA ASN A 62 -14.11 -11.77 -15.71
C ASN A 62 -14.59 -12.72 -14.61
N ASP A 63 -14.94 -13.93 -15.06
CA ASP A 63 -15.26 -15.02 -14.14
C ASP A 63 -13.99 -15.82 -13.83
N TYR A 64 -13.62 -15.86 -12.55
CA TYR A 64 -12.48 -16.63 -12.04
C TYR A 64 -12.89 -17.92 -11.32
N GLY A 65 -14.19 -18.31 -11.44
CA GLY A 65 -14.72 -19.49 -10.77
C GLY A 65 -14.89 -19.27 -9.26
N VAL A 66 -14.51 -20.26 -8.45
CA VAL A 66 -14.62 -20.19 -7.00
C VAL A 66 -13.54 -19.29 -6.43
N ILE A 67 -13.95 -18.18 -5.82
CA ILE A 67 -13.06 -17.21 -5.15
C ILE A 67 -13.52 -17.00 -3.70
N SER A 68 -12.61 -16.55 -2.83
CA SER A 68 -12.89 -16.32 -1.42
C SER A 68 -13.97 -15.24 -1.18
N GLU A 69 -14.76 -15.39 -0.13
CA GLU A 69 -15.80 -14.41 0.26
C GLU A 69 -15.23 -13.02 0.53
N TYR A 70 -14.01 -12.95 1.10
CA TYR A 70 -13.31 -11.69 1.33
C TYR A 70 -12.99 -10.98 0.02
N MET A 71 -12.57 -11.75 -1.01
CA MET A 71 -12.29 -11.19 -2.33
C MET A 71 -13.56 -10.72 -3.02
N LYS A 72 -14.66 -11.47 -2.93
CA LYS A 72 -15.98 -11.05 -3.46
C LYS A 72 -16.42 -9.71 -2.86
N THR A 73 -16.29 -9.57 -1.55
CA THR A 73 -16.61 -8.31 -0.86
C THR A 73 -15.73 -7.15 -1.33
N SER A 74 -14.43 -7.42 -1.49
CA SER A 74 -13.47 -6.42 -2.00
C SER A 74 -13.79 -5.97 -3.42
N ILE A 75 -14.13 -6.92 -4.32
CA ILE A 75 -14.54 -6.61 -5.69
C ILE A 75 -15.82 -5.77 -5.70
N LYS A 76 -16.80 -6.11 -4.87
CA LYS A 76 -18.04 -5.32 -4.76
C LYS A 76 -17.73 -3.88 -4.38
N THR A 77 -16.88 -3.66 -3.40
CA THR A 77 -16.45 -2.33 -2.98
C THR A 77 -15.71 -1.59 -4.11
N ILE A 78 -14.78 -2.26 -4.80
CA ILE A 78 -14.06 -1.66 -5.93
C ILE A 78 -15.03 -1.25 -7.05
N LYS A 79 -16.02 -2.09 -7.37
CA LYS A 79 -17.05 -1.78 -8.39
C LYS A 79 -17.90 -0.58 -7.99
N GLU A 80 -18.26 -0.45 -6.72
CA GLU A 80 -19.00 0.70 -6.19
C GLU A 80 -18.24 2.02 -6.35
N TYR A 81 -16.90 1.98 -6.09
CA TYR A 81 -16.04 3.16 -6.18
C TYR A 81 -15.37 3.35 -7.55
N LEU A 82 -15.74 2.54 -8.56
CA LEU A 82 -15.12 2.56 -9.89
C LEU A 82 -15.07 3.95 -10.54
N PRO A 83 -16.10 4.82 -10.46
CA PRO A 83 -16.06 6.17 -11.02
C PRO A 83 -14.95 7.04 -10.41
N TYR A 84 -14.72 6.91 -9.09
CA TYR A 84 -13.66 7.65 -8.39
C TYR A 84 -12.27 7.08 -8.69
N ILE A 85 -12.17 5.76 -8.80
CA ILE A 85 -10.94 5.06 -9.18
C ILE A 85 -10.50 5.51 -10.58
N LYS A 86 -11.42 5.66 -11.53
CA LYS A 86 -11.13 6.17 -12.87
C LYS A 86 -10.38 7.49 -12.82
N ASN A 87 -10.81 8.43 -12.00
CA ASN A 87 -10.16 9.73 -11.83
C ASN A 87 -8.69 9.58 -11.36
N THR A 88 -8.38 8.55 -10.57
CA THR A 88 -7.00 8.26 -10.13
C THR A 88 -6.10 7.80 -11.27
N PHE A 89 -6.64 7.08 -12.25
CA PHE A 89 -5.90 6.66 -13.44
C PHE A 89 -5.65 7.81 -14.42
N GLU A 90 -6.57 8.76 -14.52
CA GLU A 90 -6.47 9.92 -15.40
C GLU A 90 -5.56 11.01 -14.83
N ASN A 91 -5.50 11.13 -13.49
CA ASN A 91 -4.72 12.15 -12.81
C ASN A 91 -3.36 11.62 -12.33
N LYS A 92 -2.35 12.49 -12.39
CA LYS A 92 -0.99 12.19 -11.87
C LYS A 92 -0.85 12.41 -10.35
N TYR A 93 -1.90 12.90 -9.69
CA TYR A 93 -1.85 13.18 -8.26
C TYR A 93 -1.83 11.90 -7.46
N ASN A 94 -0.95 11.85 -6.46
CA ASN A 94 -0.90 10.79 -5.47
C ASN A 94 -0.82 11.39 -4.06
N ASN A 95 -1.10 10.59 -3.06
CA ASN A 95 -1.08 11.00 -1.66
C ASN A 95 0.34 11.04 -1.06
N GLY A 96 1.36 10.64 -1.81
CA GLY A 96 2.73 10.48 -1.30
C GLY A 96 3.31 11.77 -0.72
N PHE A 97 3.00 12.92 -1.31
CA PHE A 97 3.43 14.23 -0.78
C PHE A 97 2.82 14.50 0.60
N ILE A 98 1.53 14.21 0.78
CA ILE A 98 0.82 14.40 2.06
C ILE A 98 1.35 13.42 3.09
N GLU A 99 1.55 12.16 2.72
CA GLU A 99 2.14 11.13 3.60
C GLU A 99 3.56 11.49 4.02
N GLY A 100 4.39 11.96 3.10
CA GLY A 100 5.73 12.46 3.40
C GLY A 100 5.71 13.62 4.39
N ASN A 101 4.80 14.58 4.22
CA ASN A 101 4.61 15.68 5.16
C ASN A 101 4.12 15.21 6.53
N ASN A 102 3.16 14.30 6.57
CA ASN A 102 2.66 13.74 7.82
C ASN A 102 3.75 12.98 8.59
N ASN A 103 4.59 12.21 7.89
CA ASN A 103 5.71 11.52 8.51
C ASN A 103 6.75 12.50 9.04
N PHE A 104 7.09 13.54 8.30
CA PHE A 104 7.98 14.62 8.76
C PHE A 104 7.44 15.29 10.03
N ILE A 105 6.15 15.63 10.07
CA ILE A 105 5.50 16.22 11.25
C ILE A 105 5.56 15.28 12.46
N LYS A 106 5.33 13.97 12.25
CA LYS A 106 5.46 12.95 13.31
C LYS A 106 6.89 12.88 13.84
N VAL A 107 7.89 12.94 12.98
CA VAL A 107 9.32 12.94 13.37
C VAL A 107 9.64 14.18 14.19
N LEU A 108 9.25 15.38 13.74
CA LEU A 108 9.45 16.63 14.47
C LEU A 108 8.83 16.59 15.88
N LYS A 109 7.59 16.06 15.98
CA LYS A 109 6.92 15.91 17.26
C LYS A 109 7.68 14.96 18.21
N ARG A 110 8.24 13.87 17.66
CA ARG A 110 8.99 12.86 18.41
C ARG A 110 10.33 13.41 18.91
N ILE A 111 11.10 14.08 18.07
CA ILE A 111 12.40 14.68 18.41
C ILE A 111 12.25 15.74 19.49
N ALA A 112 11.15 16.47 19.51
CA ALA A 112 10.90 17.52 20.50
C ALA A 112 10.24 17.01 21.79
N PHE A 113 10.09 15.69 21.96
CA PHE A 113 9.37 15.08 23.10
C PHE A 113 7.96 15.64 23.33
N GLY A 114 7.37 16.18 22.28
CA GLY A 114 6.07 16.84 22.29
C GLY A 114 6.16 18.37 22.34
N PHE A 115 5.02 19.00 22.13
CA PHE A 115 4.89 20.46 22.17
C PHE A 115 3.71 20.85 23.05
N ARG A 116 3.91 21.77 23.98
CA ARG A 116 2.82 22.35 24.81
C ARG A 116 1.93 23.31 24.02
N SER A 117 2.48 23.97 22.98
CA SER A 117 1.78 25.00 22.21
C SER A 117 1.74 24.64 20.73
N PHE A 118 0.54 24.55 20.18
CA PHE A 118 0.35 24.32 18.75
C PHE A 118 0.97 25.43 17.90
N ARG A 119 0.92 26.69 18.36
CA ARG A 119 1.51 27.83 17.64
C ARG A 119 3.02 27.66 17.46
N ARG A 120 3.73 27.25 18.50
CA ARG A 120 5.20 26.98 18.44
C ARG A 120 5.49 25.77 17.56
N PHE A 121 4.67 24.75 17.62
CA PHE A 121 4.81 23.56 16.77
C PHE A 121 4.63 23.91 15.29
N LYS A 122 3.56 24.65 14.95
CA LYS A 122 3.32 25.12 13.59
C LYS A 122 4.50 25.97 13.06
N ALA A 123 4.98 26.93 13.85
CA ALA A 123 6.11 27.75 13.47
C ALA A 123 7.36 26.92 13.16
N ARG A 124 7.66 25.91 13.99
CA ARG A 124 8.80 25.02 13.76
C ARG A 124 8.65 24.18 12.48
N ILE A 125 7.46 23.66 12.19
CA ILE A 125 7.20 22.95 10.94
C ILE A 125 7.48 23.87 9.75
N MET A 126 6.96 25.08 9.78
CA MET A 126 7.10 26.03 8.68
C MET A 126 8.55 26.46 8.44
N ILE A 127 9.31 26.69 9.51
CA ILE A 127 10.74 26.98 9.44
C ILE A 127 11.53 25.80 8.87
N CYS A 128 11.32 24.60 9.39
CA CYS A 128 12.03 23.40 8.93
C CYS A 128 11.70 23.02 7.48
N LYS A 129 10.55 23.45 6.97
CA LYS A 129 10.13 23.25 5.58
C LYS A 129 10.58 24.41 4.66
N GLY A 130 11.26 25.42 5.17
CA GLY A 130 11.67 26.59 4.40
C GLY A 130 10.50 27.45 3.91
N LEU A 131 9.35 27.36 4.58
CA LEU A 131 8.16 28.16 4.24
C LEU A 131 8.17 29.55 4.85
N ILE A 132 9.08 29.79 5.80
CA ILE A 132 9.31 31.07 6.45
C ILE A 132 10.81 31.26 6.60
N ASP A 133 11.35 32.31 6.03
CA ASP A 133 12.72 32.76 6.24
C ASP A 133 12.80 33.58 7.53
N ILE A 134 13.62 33.15 8.45
CA ILE A 134 13.95 33.95 9.62
C ILE A 134 15.00 34.98 9.17
N LYS A 135 14.58 36.21 8.89
CA LYS A 135 15.52 37.32 8.74
C LYS A 135 16.24 37.48 10.07
N LYS A 136 17.53 37.15 10.11
CA LYS A 136 18.39 37.59 11.23
C LYS A 136 18.48 39.10 11.16
N GLU A 137 17.86 39.79 12.10
CA GLU A 137 18.21 41.19 12.35
C GLU A 137 19.68 41.18 12.82
N THR A 138 20.57 41.51 11.93
CA THR A 138 21.96 41.87 12.29
C THR A 138 21.88 43.22 12.96
N ASN A 139 21.84 43.21 14.31
CA ASN A 139 22.07 44.43 15.07
C ASN A 139 23.49 44.85 14.77
N ALA A 140 23.63 45.97 14.04
CA ALA A 140 24.87 46.73 13.84
C ALA A 140 25.20 47.52 15.13
#